data_e90d628583145c37944992cb404bfcf5
#
_entry.id   e90d628583145c37944992cb404bfcf5
#
_cell.length_a   1.000
_cell.length_b   1.000
_cell.length_c   1.000
_cell.angle_alpha   90.00
_cell.angle_beta   90.00
_cell.angle_gamma   90.00
#
_symmetry.space_group_name_H-M   'P 1'
#
loop_
_entity.id
_entity.type
_entity.pdbx_description
1 polymer ?
#
loop_
_entity_poly.entity_id
_entity_poly.type
_entity_poly.pdbx_seq_one_letter_code
_entity_poly.pdbx_strand_id
1 'polypeptide(L)' 'KGGFVDGLEDGQGVQIDKDGNRFEGFFKQGKKNGPFVETDKDGKVIKKGTYKFGRLQ' A
#
# COMPACT_ATOMS: atom_id res chain seq x y z
N LYS A 1 10.12 0.87 -1.63
CA LYS A 1 10.22 0.11 -0.41
C LYS A 1 9.69 0.90 0.75
N GLY A 2 9.00 0.26 1.63
CA GLY A 2 8.54 0.90 2.83
C GLY A 2 9.56 0.79 3.94
N GLY A 3 9.30 1.50 5.02
CA GLY A 3 10.07 1.37 6.23
C GLY A 3 9.65 0.13 7.00
N PHE A 4 10.55 -0.36 7.82
CA PHE A 4 10.25 -1.51 8.66
C PHE A 4 10.67 -1.20 10.08
N VAL A 5 9.80 -1.61 11.02
CA VAL A 5 10.09 -1.53 12.44
C VAL A 5 9.81 -2.91 12.99
N ASP A 6 10.83 -3.55 13.57
CA ASP A 6 10.72 -4.90 14.14
C ASP A 6 10.17 -5.89 13.10
N GLY A 7 10.57 -5.73 11.85
CA GLY A 7 10.12 -6.61 10.79
C GLY A 7 8.75 -6.29 10.22
N LEU A 8 8.12 -5.24 10.71
CA LEU A 8 6.81 -4.81 10.23
C LEU A 8 6.95 -3.54 9.42
N GLU A 9 6.15 -3.44 8.38
CA GLU A 9 6.15 -2.21 7.58
C GLU A 9 5.57 -1.06 8.39
N ASP A 10 6.23 0.09 8.29
CA ASP A 10 5.80 1.27 9.00
C ASP A 10 6.16 2.48 8.15
N GLY A 11 5.15 3.27 7.77
CA GLY A 11 5.33 4.41 6.89
C GLY A 11 4.92 4.09 5.47
N GLN A 12 5.46 4.84 4.53
CA GLN A 12 5.09 4.67 3.13
C GLN A 12 5.74 3.41 2.56
N GLY A 13 4.93 2.65 1.82
CA GLY A 13 5.42 1.43 1.20
C GLY A 13 4.81 1.22 -0.17
N VAL A 14 5.46 0.34 -0.94
CA VAL A 14 5.01 -0.04 -2.27
C VAL A 14 5.01 -1.55 -2.35
N GLN A 15 3.93 -2.11 -2.87
CA GLN A 15 3.83 -3.55 -3.10
C GLN A 15 3.43 -3.78 -4.55
N ILE A 16 4.03 -4.78 -5.17
CA ILE A 16 3.69 -5.16 -6.53
C ILE A 16 3.25 -6.60 -6.48
N ASP A 17 2.06 -6.86 -6.98
CA ASP A 17 1.54 -8.22 -6.98
C ASP A 17 2.00 -8.99 -8.22
N LYS A 18 1.60 -10.25 -8.30
CA LYS A 18 2.03 -11.12 -9.38
C LYS A 18 1.47 -10.71 -10.73
N ASP A 19 0.43 -9.92 -10.74
CA ASP A 19 -0.18 -9.43 -11.99
C ASP A 19 0.48 -8.16 -12.48
N GLY A 20 1.44 -7.64 -11.71
CA GLY A 20 2.11 -6.41 -12.07
C GLY A 20 1.41 -5.17 -11.55
N ASN A 21 0.35 -5.32 -10.78
CA ASN A 21 -0.34 -4.19 -10.18
C ASN A 21 0.50 -3.64 -9.03
N ARG A 22 0.50 -2.33 -8.90
CA ARG A 22 1.31 -1.67 -7.90
C ARG A 22 0.39 -1.00 -6.87
N PHE A 23 0.61 -1.33 -5.61
CA PHE A 23 -0.06 -0.69 -4.49
C PHE A 23 0.92 0.25 -3.81
N GLU A 24 0.55 1.51 -3.71
CA GLU A 24 1.39 2.51 -3.09
C GLU A 24 0.58 3.22 -2.01
N GLY A 25 1.05 3.17 -0.79
CA GLY A 25 0.31 3.77 0.31
C GLY A 25 1.10 3.74 1.58
N PHE A 26 0.40 3.87 2.69
CA PHE A 26 1.01 3.92 4.01
C PHE A 26 0.67 2.68 4.80
N PHE A 27 1.62 2.26 5.63
CA PHE A 27 1.47 1.08 6.47
C PHE A 27 1.82 1.45 7.89
N LYS A 28 1.24 0.72 8.81
CA LYS A 28 1.57 0.87 10.22
C LYS A 28 1.53 -0.51 10.87
N GLN A 29 2.67 -0.92 11.41
CA GLN A 29 2.81 -2.23 12.06
C GLN A 29 2.36 -3.37 11.16
N GLY A 30 2.74 -3.28 9.88
CA GLY A 30 2.43 -4.30 8.91
C GLY A 30 1.03 -4.22 8.33
N LYS A 31 0.24 -3.25 8.74
CA LYS A 31 -1.14 -3.09 8.26
C LYS A 31 -1.25 -1.83 7.41
N LYS A 32 -2.13 -1.89 6.42
CA LYS A 32 -2.40 -0.73 5.60
C LYS A 32 -3.11 0.31 6.45
N ASN A 33 -2.62 1.54 6.39
CA ASN A 33 -3.18 2.62 7.19
C ASN A 33 -2.90 3.95 6.51
N GLY A 34 -3.95 4.63 6.05
CA GLY A 34 -3.82 5.91 5.39
C GLY A 34 -4.20 5.84 3.91
N PRO A 35 -3.98 6.92 3.19
CA PRO A 35 -4.34 6.98 1.77
C PRO A 35 -3.48 6.04 0.94
N PHE A 36 -4.07 5.50 -0.12
CA PHE A 36 -3.36 4.61 -1.02
C PHE A 36 -3.80 4.85 -2.45
N VAL A 37 -2.95 4.42 -3.37
CA VAL A 37 -3.25 4.42 -4.79
C VAL A 37 -2.79 3.09 -5.35
N GLU A 38 -3.64 2.48 -6.16
CA GLU A 38 -3.30 1.23 -6.83
C GLU A 38 -3.30 1.48 -8.33
N THR A 39 -2.22 1.08 -8.99
CA THR A 39 -2.06 1.25 -10.42
C THR A 39 -1.83 -0.09 -11.07
N ASP A 40 -2.20 -0.18 -12.35
CA ASP A 40 -1.93 -1.40 -13.10
C ASP A 40 -0.51 -1.38 -13.66
N LYS A 41 -0.16 -2.43 -14.39
CA LYS A 41 1.19 -2.55 -14.93
C LYS A 41 1.54 -1.44 -15.91
N ASP A 42 0.55 -0.78 -16.46
CA ASP A 42 0.75 0.32 -17.40
C ASP A 42 0.84 1.68 -16.69
N GLY A 43 0.72 1.69 -15.36
CA GLY A 43 0.77 2.92 -14.61
C GLY A 43 -0.54 3.65 -14.48
N LYS A 44 -1.63 3.00 -14.85
CA LYS A 44 -2.94 3.61 -14.80
C LYS A 44 -3.59 3.36 -13.45
N VAL A 45 -4.13 4.40 -12.84
CA VAL A 45 -4.80 4.26 -11.55
C VAL A 45 -6.07 3.42 -11.72
N ILE A 46 -6.14 2.31 -11.00
CA ILE A 46 -7.29 1.42 -11.05
C ILE A 46 -8.07 1.44 -9.74
N LYS A 47 -7.45 1.94 -8.67
CA LYS A 47 -8.12 1.99 -7.38
C LYS A 47 -7.40 2.99 -6.50
N LYS A 48 -8.16 3.71 -5.71
CA LYS A 48 -7.58 4.58 -4.69
C LYS A 48 -8.57 4.73 -3.55
N GLY A 49 -8.07 5.08 -2.40
CA GLY A 49 -8.92 5.24 -1.22
C GLY A 49 -8.07 5.43 0.01
N THR A 50 -8.65 5.07 1.14
CA THR A 50 -7.98 5.21 2.42
C THR A 50 -8.22 3.96 3.24
N TYR A 51 -7.16 3.44 3.86
CA TYR A 51 -7.28 2.35 4.80
C TYR A 51 -7.16 2.90 6.22
N LYS A 52 -7.84 2.24 7.13
CA LYS A 52 -7.75 2.58 8.54
C LYS A 52 -7.64 1.28 9.31
N PHE A 53 -6.48 1.08 9.94
CA PHE A 53 -6.21 -0.13 10.73
C PHE A 53 -6.43 -1.40 9.92
N GLY A 54 -6.02 -1.38 8.64
CA GLY A 54 -6.16 -2.53 7.78
C GLY A 54 -7.51 -2.67 7.11
N ARG A 55 -8.42 -1.73 7.35
CA ARG A 55 -9.76 -1.76 6.77
C ARG A 55 -9.91 -0.68 5.71
N LEU A 56 -10.52 -1.04 4.61
CA LEU A 56 -10.84 -0.08 3.56
C LEU A 56 -12.00 0.81 4.02
N GLN A 57 -11.79 2.09 3.92
CA GLN A 57 -12.83 3.06 4.27
C GLN A 57 -13.67 3.45 3.08
#